data_8770a42ebcfaad9a83c1e7d3d94b4fca
#
_entry.id   8770a42ebcfaad9a83c1e7d3d94b4fca
#
_cell.length_a   1.000
_cell.length_b   1.000
_cell.length_c   1.000
_cell.angle_alpha   90.00
_cell.angle_beta   90.00
_cell.angle_gamma   90.00
#
_symmetry.space_group_name_H-M   'P 1'
#
loop_
_entity.id
_entity.type
_entity.pdbx_description
1 polymer ?
#
loop_
_entity_poly.entity_id
_entity_poly.type
_entity_poly.pdbx_seq_one_letter_code
_entity_poly.pdbx_strand_id
1 'polypeptide(L)'
;FFYRHKLFFLARWVSQIANRRTGIEIHPGAKIGEGLFIDHGHGVVIGETAVIGDNCTIYHQVTLGGTGRQKHSKRHPTVGNNVLIGAGAKILGPVTIGDNAMIGAGSVVLDDVPENSTVTGMKARVIKMDGERVDRKPTVAPSIALEHNKVPDPVAQELEMIEKELEKLRENNDAGNNDTIQEEDS
;
A
#
# COMPACT_ATOMS: atom_id res chain seq x y z
N PHE A 1 22.21 -19.72 -1.86
CA PHE A 1 23.53 -20.27 -1.63
C PHE A 1 24.61 -19.18 -1.73
N PHE A 2 24.88 -18.61 -2.90
CA PHE A 2 26.00 -17.66 -3.12
C PHE A 2 25.96 -16.45 -2.19
N TYR A 3 24.78 -15.85 -1.96
CA TYR A 3 24.64 -14.69 -1.07
C TYR A 3 25.00 -15.03 0.40
N ARG A 4 24.56 -16.20 0.87
CA ARG A 4 24.88 -16.68 2.23
C ARG A 4 26.39 -16.94 2.41
N HIS A 5 27.09 -17.32 1.35
CA HIS A 5 28.54 -17.54 1.34
C HIS A 5 29.35 -16.28 0.97
N LYS A 6 28.70 -15.10 1.01
CA LYS A 6 29.33 -13.79 0.71
C LYS A 6 29.90 -13.66 -0.72
N LEU A 7 29.51 -14.54 -1.63
CA LEU A 7 29.84 -14.49 -3.04
C LEU A 7 28.86 -13.56 -3.78
N PHE A 8 28.84 -12.29 -3.38
CA PHE A 8 27.83 -11.30 -3.81
C PHE A 8 27.80 -11.08 -5.30
N PHE A 9 28.95 -11.07 -5.96
CA PHE A 9 29.04 -10.92 -7.41
C PHE A 9 28.30 -12.07 -8.13
N LEU A 10 28.58 -13.33 -7.74
CA LEU A 10 27.94 -14.49 -8.35
C LEU A 10 26.43 -14.51 -8.04
N ALA A 11 26.05 -14.18 -6.83
CA ALA A 11 24.64 -14.07 -6.45
C ALA A 11 23.90 -13.06 -7.33
N ARG A 12 24.48 -11.87 -7.53
CA ARG A 12 23.89 -10.83 -8.38
C ARG A 12 23.89 -11.22 -9.85
N TRP A 13 24.93 -11.87 -10.34
CA TRP A 13 25.02 -12.35 -11.71
C TRP A 13 23.92 -13.35 -12.04
N VAL A 14 23.71 -14.36 -11.17
CA VAL A 14 22.61 -15.32 -11.32
C VAL A 14 21.25 -14.63 -11.30
N SER A 15 21.03 -13.69 -10.37
CA SER A 15 19.80 -12.89 -10.31
C SER A 15 19.56 -12.10 -11.62
N GLN A 16 20.58 -11.52 -12.21
CA GLN A 16 20.48 -10.80 -13.49
C GLN A 16 20.16 -11.72 -14.67
N ILE A 17 20.72 -12.92 -14.69
CA ILE A 17 20.38 -13.92 -15.72
C ILE A 17 18.90 -14.32 -15.59
N ALA A 18 18.46 -14.59 -14.37
CA ALA A 18 17.05 -14.91 -14.09
C ALA A 18 16.12 -13.78 -14.56
N ASN A 19 16.45 -12.53 -14.19
CA ASN A 19 15.67 -11.36 -14.61
C ASN A 19 15.58 -11.23 -16.14
N ARG A 20 16.70 -11.40 -16.87
CA ARG A 20 16.70 -11.34 -18.35
C ARG A 20 15.81 -12.40 -19.00
N ARG A 21 15.67 -13.57 -18.36
CA ARG A 21 14.87 -14.69 -18.89
C ARG A 21 13.40 -14.62 -18.53
N THR A 22 13.08 -14.07 -17.37
CA THR A 22 11.72 -14.11 -16.79
C THR A 22 11.05 -12.75 -16.71
N GLY A 23 11.83 -11.67 -16.76
CA GLY A 23 11.33 -10.31 -16.45
C GLY A 23 11.08 -10.08 -14.95
N ILE A 24 11.51 -11.01 -14.07
CA ILE A 24 11.34 -10.93 -12.62
C ILE A 24 12.66 -10.58 -11.98
N GLU A 25 12.71 -9.47 -11.24
CA GLU A 25 13.89 -9.10 -10.46
C GLU A 25 13.71 -9.46 -8.98
N ILE A 26 14.50 -10.42 -8.50
CA ILE A 26 14.59 -10.77 -7.09
C ILE A 26 16.01 -10.52 -6.61
N HIS A 27 16.15 -9.60 -5.63
CA HIS A 27 17.47 -9.37 -5.03
C HIS A 27 17.90 -10.61 -4.23
N PRO A 28 19.16 -11.07 -4.37
CA PRO A 28 19.62 -12.30 -3.71
C PRO A 28 19.62 -12.24 -2.18
N GLY A 29 19.47 -11.06 -1.59
CA GLY A 29 19.33 -10.85 -0.15
C GLY A 29 17.89 -10.97 0.36
N ALA A 30 16.89 -10.99 -0.52
CA ALA A 30 15.50 -11.16 -0.12
C ALA A 30 15.30 -12.51 0.60
N LYS A 31 14.42 -12.50 1.60
CA LYS A 31 14.02 -13.71 2.34
C LYS A 31 12.62 -14.09 1.89
N ILE A 32 12.48 -15.29 1.36
CA ILE A 32 11.21 -15.78 0.80
C ILE A 32 10.91 -17.12 1.45
N GLY A 33 9.69 -17.23 2.00
CA GLY A 33 9.15 -18.46 2.58
C GLY A 33 8.78 -19.51 1.52
N GLU A 34 8.07 -20.52 1.94
CA GLU A 34 7.63 -21.61 1.07
C GLU A 34 6.36 -21.25 0.31
N GLY A 35 6.14 -21.87 -0.87
CA GLY A 35 4.90 -21.75 -1.62
C GLY A 35 4.63 -20.37 -2.24
N LEU A 36 5.65 -19.52 -2.44
CA LEU A 36 5.47 -18.28 -3.19
C LEU A 36 5.07 -18.59 -4.65
N PHE A 37 3.91 -18.10 -5.06
CA PHE A 37 3.42 -18.18 -6.43
C PHE A 37 3.48 -16.80 -7.10
N ILE A 38 4.16 -16.71 -8.24
CA ILE A 38 4.24 -15.48 -9.03
C ILE A 38 3.53 -15.72 -10.36
N ASP A 39 2.36 -15.09 -10.52
CA ASP A 39 1.53 -15.23 -11.70
C ASP A 39 1.82 -14.11 -12.70
N HIS A 40 2.09 -14.49 -13.96
CA HIS A 40 2.45 -13.56 -15.05
C HIS A 40 3.58 -12.60 -14.68
N GLY A 41 4.62 -13.06 -14.00
CA GLY A 41 5.59 -12.31 -13.19
C GLY A 41 6.38 -11.18 -13.85
N HIS A 42 6.13 -10.84 -15.12
CA HIS A 42 6.88 -9.79 -15.80
C HIS A 42 6.81 -8.44 -15.05
N GLY A 43 7.97 -7.83 -14.81
CA GLY A 43 8.08 -6.55 -14.11
C GLY A 43 7.92 -6.63 -12.60
N VAL A 44 7.90 -7.83 -12.00
CA VAL A 44 7.98 -7.99 -10.54
C VAL A 44 9.37 -7.60 -10.06
N VAL A 45 9.42 -6.79 -8.99
CA VAL A 45 10.67 -6.36 -8.34
C VAL A 45 10.59 -6.63 -6.84
N ILE A 46 11.51 -7.46 -6.33
CA ILE A 46 11.64 -7.78 -4.91
C ILE A 46 12.99 -7.30 -4.41
N GLY A 47 12.98 -6.30 -3.52
CA GLY A 47 14.17 -5.61 -3.02
C GLY A 47 14.99 -6.41 -2.00
N GLU A 48 16.18 -5.93 -1.69
CA GLU A 48 17.23 -6.60 -0.91
C GLU A 48 16.77 -7.07 0.47
N THR A 49 16.11 -6.21 1.23
CA THR A 49 15.69 -6.50 2.61
C THR A 49 14.22 -6.89 2.71
N ALA A 50 13.58 -7.22 1.56
CA ALA A 50 12.22 -7.73 1.56
C ALA A 50 12.16 -9.09 2.27
N VAL A 51 11.05 -9.30 2.99
CA VAL A 51 10.71 -10.57 3.60
C VAL A 51 9.32 -10.94 3.10
N ILE A 52 9.14 -12.17 2.66
CA ILE A 52 7.86 -12.72 2.21
C ILE A 52 7.64 -14.01 2.97
N GLY A 53 6.48 -14.15 3.61
CA GLY A 53 6.06 -15.35 4.31
C GLY A 53 5.66 -16.48 3.35
N ASP A 54 4.96 -17.46 3.90
CA ASP A 54 4.57 -18.66 3.19
C ASP A 54 3.27 -18.48 2.40
N ASN A 55 3.12 -19.26 1.32
CA ASN A 55 1.90 -19.36 0.49
C ASN A 55 1.39 -18.02 -0.06
N CYS A 56 2.29 -17.09 -0.36
CA CYS A 56 1.94 -15.79 -0.93
C CYS A 56 1.73 -15.89 -2.44
N THR A 57 0.83 -15.04 -2.97
CA THR A 57 0.60 -14.87 -4.40
C THR A 57 0.92 -13.45 -4.84
N ILE A 58 1.74 -13.30 -5.87
CA ILE A 58 2.16 -12.01 -6.41
C ILE A 58 1.89 -11.99 -7.92
N TYR A 59 1.20 -10.95 -8.37
CA TYR A 59 0.95 -10.74 -9.80
C TYR A 59 2.02 -9.87 -10.46
N HIS A 60 1.93 -9.74 -11.79
CA HIS A 60 2.88 -8.95 -12.59
C HIS A 60 3.01 -7.50 -12.13
N GLN A 61 4.18 -6.89 -12.44
CA GLN A 61 4.50 -5.49 -12.14
C GLN A 61 4.41 -5.09 -10.67
N VAL A 62 4.30 -6.04 -9.74
CA VAL A 62 4.36 -5.76 -8.31
C VAL A 62 5.77 -5.32 -7.93
N THR A 63 5.86 -4.30 -7.07
CA THR A 63 7.13 -3.83 -6.52
C THR A 63 7.12 -3.90 -5.00
N LEU A 64 8.04 -4.67 -4.41
CA LEU A 64 8.40 -4.61 -3.00
C LEU A 64 9.66 -3.74 -2.88
N GLY A 65 9.46 -2.41 -2.83
CA GLY A 65 10.48 -1.39 -2.97
C GLY A 65 10.92 -0.77 -1.65
N GLY A 66 12.08 -0.14 -1.66
CA GLY A 66 12.57 0.67 -0.53
C GLY A 66 12.23 2.14 -0.70
N THR A 67 11.94 2.82 0.41
CA THR A 67 11.90 4.27 0.50
C THR A 67 13.04 4.73 1.39
N GLY A 68 13.84 5.68 0.92
CA GLY A 68 14.89 6.30 1.72
C GLY A 68 16.31 5.85 1.41
N ARG A 69 17.25 6.65 1.94
CA ARG A 69 18.69 6.57 1.64
C ARG A 69 19.50 5.83 2.69
N GLN A 70 18.87 5.25 3.70
CA GLN A 70 19.59 4.57 4.79
C GLN A 70 20.25 3.30 4.27
N LYS A 71 21.56 3.32 4.18
CA LYS A 71 22.37 2.13 3.89
C LYS A 71 22.34 1.19 5.10
N HIS A 72 22.22 -0.12 4.84
CA HIS A 72 22.28 -1.19 5.85
C HIS A 72 21.10 -1.30 6.85
N SER A 73 19.98 -0.61 6.62
CA SER A 73 18.76 -0.78 7.42
C SER A 73 17.66 -1.53 6.66
N LYS A 74 16.68 -2.04 7.38
CA LYS A 74 15.43 -2.55 6.81
C LYS A 74 14.73 -1.42 6.08
N ARG A 75 14.58 -1.55 4.76
CA ARG A 75 13.99 -0.51 3.88
C ARG A 75 12.97 -1.04 2.89
N HIS A 76 12.77 -2.35 2.86
CA HIS A 76 11.78 -3.02 2.00
C HIS A 76 10.72 -3.70 2.85
N PRO A 77 9.55 -3.99 2.29
CA PRO A 77 8.42 -4.55 3.02
C PRO A 77 8.71 -5.89 3.69
N THR A 78 7.93 -6.15 4.73
CA THR A 78 7.71 -7.48 5.29
C THR A 78 6.29 -7.90 4.95
N VAL A 79 6.14 -9.00 4.25
CA VAL A 79 4.85 -9.58 3.85
C VAL A 79 4.65 -10.84 4.68
N GLY A 80 3.50 -10.96 5.34
CA GLY A 80 3.10 -12.11 6.13
C GLY A 80 2.77 -13.33 5.27
N ASN A 81 2.06 -14.28 5.86
CA ASN A 81 1.66 -15.52 5.20
C ASN A 81 0.32 -15.39 4.47
N ASN A 82 0.11 -16.20 3.44
CA ASN A 82 -1.15 -16.27 2.66
C ASN A 82 -1.59 -14.92 2.07
N VAL A 83 -0.66 -14.02 1.80
CA VAL A 83 -0.94 -12.68 1.28
C VAL A 83 -1.10 -12.73 -0.24
N LEU A 84 -2.13 -12.03 -0.75
CA LEU A 84 -2.33 -11.83 -2.18
C LEU A 84 -1.99 -10.38 -2.56
N ILE A 85 -1.09 -10.20 -3.53
CA ILE A 85 -0.69 -8.88 -4.03
C ILE A 85 -1.08 -8.75 -5.49
N GLY A 86 -2.09 -7.93 -5.74
CA GLY A 86 -2.66 -7.68 -7.07
C GLY A 86 -1.69 -6.99 -8.04
N ALA A 87 -1.98 -7.16 -9.33
CA ALA A 87 -1.14 -6.67 -10.42
C ALA A 87 -0.81 -5.18 -10.31
N GLY A 88 0.44 -4.84 -10.55
CA GLY A 88 0.90 -3.44 -10.55
C GLY A 88 0.98 -2.77 -9.18
N ALA A 89 0.66 -3.46 -8.08
CA ALA A 89 0.75 -2.87 -6.76
C ALA A 89 2.19 -2.49 -6.38
N LYS A 90 2.35 -1.36 -5.68
CA LYS A 90 3.62 -0.82 -5.20
C LYS A 90 3.59 -0.77 -3.68
N ILE A 91 4.36 -1.62 -3.03
CA ILE A 91 4.51 -1.66 -1.58
C ILE A 91 5.90 -1.10 -1.27
N LEU A 92 5.93 0.07 -0.64
CA LEU A 92 7.15 0.87 -0.56
C LEU A 92 7.51 1.19 0.89
N GLY A 93 8.76 0.95 1.25
CA GLY A 93 9.28 1.22 2.59
C GLY A 93 9.30 -0.02 3.49
N PRO A 94 9.72 0.14 4.75
CA PRO A 94 9.81 -0.96 5.71
C PRO A 94 8.46 -1.31 6.35
N VAL A 95 7.39 -1.24 5.55
CA VAL A 95 6.01 -1.51 5.99
C VAL A 95 5.78 -3.01 6.17
N THR A 96 4.83 -3.34 7.04
CA THR A 96 4.40 -4.71 7.32
C THR A 96 3.01 -4.96 6.73
N ILE A 97 2.88 -6.04 5.98
CA ILE A 97 1.62 -6.56 5.48
C ILE A 97 1.27 -7.78 6.32
N GLY A 98 0.18 -7.72 7.07
CA GLY A 98 -0.28 -8.79 7.95
C GLY A 98 -0.71 -10.05 7.19
N ASP A 99 -0.82 -11.16 7.92
CA ASP A 99 -1.25 -12.45 7.38
C ASP A 99 -2.64 -12.36 6.75
N ASN A 100 -2.87 -13.13 5.70
CA ASN A 100 -4.13 -13.21 4.96
C ASN A 100 -4.60 -11.87 4.36
N ALA A 101 -3.73 -10.85 4.28
CA ALA A 101 -4.09 -9.57 3.69
C ALA A 101 -4.19 -9.68 2.16
N MET A 102 -5.04 -8.83 1.58
CA MET A 102 -5.22 -8.71 0.14
C MET A 102 -4.91 -7.29 -0.32
N ILE A 103 -3.96 -7.15 -1.21
CA ILE A 103 -3.59 -5.87 -1.82
C ILE A 103 -4.22 -5.79 -3.21
N GLY A 104 -5.11 -4.82 -3.42
CA GLY A 104 -5.78 -4.60 -4.70
C GLY A 104 -4.80 -4.22 -5.82
N ALA A 105 -5.16 -4.54 -7.06
CA ALA A 105 -4.35 -4.18 -8.21
C ALA A 105 -4.14 -2.66 -8.33
N GLY A 106 -2.94 -2.24 -8.74
CA GLY A 106 -2.56 -0.84 -8.90
C GLY A 106 -2.43 -0.03 -7.60
N SER A 107 -2.57 -0.68 -6.45
CA SER A 107 -2.49 0.01 -5.15
C SER A 107 -1.09 0.48 -4.82
N VAL A 108 -0.99 1.62 -4.11
CA VAL A 108 0.26 2.13 -3.55
C VAL A 108 0.19 2.09 -2.03
N VAL A 109 0.92 1.16 -1.42
CA VAL A 109 0.95 0.91 0.01
C VAL A 109 2.18 1.55 0.62
N LEU A 110 1.97 2.48 1.55
CA LEU A 110 3.02 3.24 2.24
C LEU A 110 2.95 3.08 3.76
N ASP A 111 1.90 2.45 4.26
CA ASP A 111 1.63 2.23 5.68
C ASP A 111 1.43 0.74 5.95
N ASP A 112 1.52 0.33 7.21
CA ASP A 112 1.27 -1.05 7.61
C ASP A 112 -0.17 -1.48 7.30
N VAL A 113 -0.33 -2.72 6.88
CA VAL A 113 -1.63 -3.33 6.56
C VAL A 113 -1.94 -4.39 7.59
N PRO A 114 -3.07 -4.29 8.31
CA PRO A 114 -3.48 -5.31 9.28
C PRO A 114 -3.69 -6.68 8.63
N GLU A 115 -3.60 -7.73 9.44
CA GLU A 115 -4.00 -9.06 9.04
C GLU A 115 -5.49 -9.13 8.64
N ASN A 116 -5.86 -10.12 7.84
CA ASN A 116 -7.24 -10.38 7.38
C ASN A 116 -7.92 -9.17 6.71
N SER A 117 -7.15 -8.23 6.16
CA SER A 117 -7.68 -6.99 5.59
C SER A 117 -7.50 -6.93 4.08
N THR A 118 -8.35 -6.12 3.43
CA THR A 118 -8.21 -5.78 2.02
C THR A 118 -7.96 -4.29 1.88
N VAL A 119 -6.89 -3.93 1.16
CA VAL A 119 -6.52 -2.53 0.88
C VAL A 119 -6.49 -2.27 -0.61
N THR A 120 -6.91 -1.06 -1.02
CA THR A 120 -6.89 -0.67 -2.44
C THR A 120 -6.72 0.85 -2.58
N GLY A 121 -6.27 1.27 -3.74
CA GLY A 121 -6.19 2.67 -4.17
C GLY A 121 -4.78 3.23 -4.19
N MET A 122 -4.65 4.39 -4.81
CA MET A 122 -3.44 5.21 -4.73
C MET A 122 -3.39 5.83 -3.34
N LYS A 123 -2.34 5.55 -2.56
CA LYS A 123 -2.30 5.68 -1.10
C LYS A 123 -3.35 4.73 -0.49
N ALA A 124 -3.07 3.43 -0.59
CA ALA A 124 -3.98 2.35 -0.23
C ALA A 124 -4.53 2.52 1.19
N ARG A 125 -5.84 2.27 1.33
CA ARG A 125 -6.55 2.34 2.61
C ARG A 125 -7.25 1.02 2.87
N VAL A 126 -7.43 0.67 4.14
CA VAL A 126 -8.22 -0.50 4.53
C VAL A 126 -9.68 -0.25 4.15
N ILE A 127 -10.27 -1.14 3.37
CA ILE A 127 -11.68 -1.10 2.94
C ILE A 127 -12.50 -2.27 3.48
N LYS A 128 -11.81 -3.33 3.93
CA LYS A 128 -12.40 -4.50 4.59
C LYS A 128 -11.45 -4.99 5.67
N MET A 129 -12.00 -5.43 6.79
CA MET A 129 -11.30 -6.08 7.88
C MET A 129 -12.16 -7.24 8.35
N ASP A 130 -11.59 -8.44 8.49
CA ASP A 130 -12.29 -9.67 8.88
C ASP A 130 -13.57 -9.96 8.04
N GLY A 131 -13.52 -9.65 6.73
CA GLY A 131 -14.62 -9.83 5.79
C GLY A 131 -15.70 -8.74 5.79
N GLU A 132 -15.70 -7.84 6.74
CA GLU A 132 -16.64 -6.71 6.84
C GLU A 132 -16.08 -5.43 6.23
N ARG A 133 -16.97 -4.59 5.65
CA ARG A 133 -16.59 -3.27 5.15
C ARG A 133 -16.27 -2.33 6.32
N VAL A 134 -15.12 -1.69 6.24
CA VAL A 134 -14.79 -0.58 7.14
C VAL A 134 -15.49 0.68 6.63
N ASP A 135 -16.45 1.20 7.40
CA ASP A 135 -17.16 2.43 7.07
C ASP A 135 -16.20 3.61 6.95
N ARG A 136 -16.42 4.42 5.92
CA ARG A 136 -15.66 5.64 5.62
C ARG A 136 -15.95 6.70 6.68
N LYS A 137 -15.22 6.71 7.78
CA LYS A 137 -14.99 7.98 8.46
C LYS A 137 -13.77 8.62 7.79
N PRO A 138 -13.87 9.85 7.29
CA PRO A 138 -12.71 10.56 6.76
C PRO A 138 -11.73 10.80 7.92
N THR A 139 -10.77 9.90 8.07
CA THR A 139 -9.65 10.14 8.97
C THR A 139 -8.67 10.98 8.18
N VAL A 140 -8.67 12.28 8.43
CA VAL A 140 -7.54 13.15 8.10
C VAL A 140 -6.39 12.72 9.02
N ALA A 141 -5.63 11.71 8.59
CA ALA A 141 -4.38 11.39 9.25
C ALA A 141 -3.39 12.53 8.95
N PRO A 142 -2.64 13.03 9.96
CA PRO A 142 -1.61 14.03 9.70
C PRO A 142 -0.61 13.42 8.72
N SER A 143 -0.45 14.06 7.57
CA SER A 143 0.50 13.69 6.55
C SER A 143 1.90 13.67 7.14
N ILE A 144 2.48 12.48 7.33
CA ILE A 144 3.93 12.38 7.50
C ILE A 144 4.51 12.79 6.15
N ALA A 145 5.11 13.96 6.14
CA ALA A 145 5.73 14.57 4.98
C ALA A 145 6.89 13.69 4.52
N LEU A 146 6.67 12.88 3.50
CA LEU A 146 7.74 12.44 2.61
C LEU A 146 8.17 13.69 1.84
N GLU A 147 9.31 14.27 2.18
CA GLU A 147 9.86 15.52 1.63
C GLU A 147 10.19 15.48 0.13
N HIS A 148 9.55 14.64 -0.65
CA HIS A 148 9.83 14.52 -2.08
C HIS A 148 8.69 14.87 -3.03
N ASN A 149 7.51 15.28 -2.56
CA ASN A 149 6.52 15.91 -3.43
C ASN A 149 5.48 16.68 -2.61
N LYS A 150 5.76 17.92 -2.31
CA LYS A 150 4.73 18.93 -2.04
C LYS A 150 4.05 19.32 -3.36
N VAL A 151 3.47 18.36 -4.06
CA VAL A 151 2.45 18.65 -5.03
C VAL A 151 1.14 18.42 -4.29
N PRO A 152 0.39 19.48 -3.94
CA PRO A 152 -0.95 19.33 -3.38
C PRO A 152 -1.76 18.51 -4.37
N ASP A 153 -2.41 17.44 -3.90
CA ASP A 153 -3.38 16.72 -4.73
C ASP A 153 -4.56 17.67 -5.01
N PRO A 154 -4.73 18.18 -6.24
CA PRO A 154 -5.78 19.16 -6.56
C PRO A 154 -7.17 18.59 -6.26
N VAL A 155 -7.36 17.27 -6.43
CA VAL A 155 -8.64 16.58 -6.18
C VAL A 155 -8.94 16.52 -4.68
N ALA A 156 -7.92 16.30 -3.83
CA ALA A 156 -8.12 16.31 -2.38
C ALA A 156 -8.45 17.69 -1.84
N GLN A 157 -7.89 18.76 -2.42
CA GLN A 157 -8.21 20.15 -2.07
C GLN A 157 -9.64 20.54 -2.52
N GLU A 158 -10.02 20.11 -3.70
CA GLU A 158 -11.37 20.37 -4.23
C GLU A 158 -12.45 19.64 -3.42
N LEU A 159 -12.20 18.39 -3.01
CA LEU A 159 -13.07 17.64 -2.11
C LEU A 159 -13.19 18.30 -0.73
N GLU A 160 -12.10 18.79 -0.15
CA GLU A 160 -12.13 19.48 1.14
C GLU A 160 -12.93 20.81 1.07
N MET A 161 -12.84 21.53 -0.06
CA MET A 161 -13.65 22.72 -0.28
C MET A 161 -15.15 22.39 -0.43
N ILE A 162 -15.49 21.36 -1.17
CA ILE A 162 -16.88 20.89 -1.35
C ILE A 162 -17.47 20.42 -0.01
N GLU A 163 -16.70 19.68 0.80
CA GLU A 163 -17.15 19.23 2.13
C GLU A 163 -17.46 20.44 3.05
N LYS A 164 -16.59 21.44 3.08
CA LYS A 164 -16.82 22.69 3.85
C LYS A 164 -18.04 23.47 3.38
N GLU A 165 -18.30 23.47 2.09
CA GLU A 165 -19.46 24.19 1.51
C GLU A 165 -20.76 23.44 1.80
N LEU A 166 -20.76 22.12 1.75
CA LEU A 166 -21.88 21.29 2.17
C LEU A 166 -22.20 21.40 3.67
N GLU A 167 -21.19 21.53 4.53
CA GLU A 167 -21.38 21.72 5.96
C GLU A 167 -22.04 23.06 6.26
N LYS A 168 -21.59 24.14 5.60
CA LYS A 168 -22.23 25.47 5.68
C LYS A 168 -23.68 25.47 5.18
N LEU A 169 -23.98 24.75 4.11
CA LEU A 169 -25.35 24.64 3.61
C LEU A 169 -26.27 23.85 4.54
N ARG A 170 -25.74 22.85 5.27
CA ARG A 170 -26.48 22.12 6.30
C ARG A 170 -26.78 23.01 7.49
N GLU A 171 -25.79 23.73 8.00
CA GLU A 171 -25.98 24.67 9.12
C GLU A 171 -27.01 25.76 8.79
N ASN A 172 -26.99 26.31 7.58
CA ASN A 172 -27.96 27.30 7.14
C ASN A 172 -29.38 26.73 6.97
N ASN A 173 -29.51 25.46 6.55
CA ASN A 173 -30.81 24.80 6.42
C ASN A 173 -31.42 24.46 7.78
N ASP A 174 -30.59 24.06 8.75
CA ASP A 174 -31.03 23.78 10.12
C ASP A 174 -31.41 25.06 10.87
N ALA A 175 -30.73 26.18 10.61
CA ALA A 175 -31.09 27.49 11.12
C ALA A 175 -32.42 28.03 10.52
N GLY A 176 -32.63 27.86 9.19
CA GLY A 176 -33.86 28.28 8.51
C GLY A 176 -35.10 27.46 8.88
N ASN A 177 -34.91 26.20 9.30
CA ASN A 177 -36.05 25.36 9.72
C ASN A 177 -36.51 25.63 11.16
N ASN A 178 -35.64 26.22 12.01
CA ASN A 178 -36.01 26.63 13.35
C ASN A 178 -36.82 27.91 13.41
N ASP A 179 -36.66 28.83 12.43
CA ASP A 179 -37.42 30.08 12.38
C ASP A 179 -38.85 29.91 11.88
N THR A 180 -39.12 28.85 11.08
CA THR A 180 -40.47 28.58 10.55
C THR A 180 -41.41 27.89 11.53
N ILE A 181 -40.91 27.30 12.61
CA ILE A 181 -41.75 26.61 13.62
C ILE A 181 -42.28 27.57 14.71
N GLN A 182 -41.75 28.78 14.80
CA GLN A 182 -42.19 29.77 15.83
C GLN A 182 -43.32 30.72 15.35
N GLU A 183 -43.68 30.74 14.09
CA GLU A 183 -44.75 31.61 13.56
C GLU A 183 -46.14 30.91 13.46
N GLU A 184 -46.28 29.62 13.72
CA GLU A 184 -47.58 28.93 13.66
C GLU A 184 -48.29 28.78 15.04
N ASP A 185 -47.70 29.25 16.14
CA ASP A 185 -48.30 29.20 17.48
C ASP A 185 -48.58 30.59 18.11
N SER A 186 -49.05 31.57 17.29
CA SER A 186 -49.48 32.87 17.82
C SER A 186 -50.90 33.25 17.38
#